data_3ce81a6dc287bbbea27476365e2df9ed
#
_entry.id   3ce81a6dc287bbbea27476365e2df9ed
#
_cell.length_a   1.000
_cell.length_b   1.000
_cell.length_c   1.000
_cell.angle_alpha   90.00
_cell.angle_beta   90.00
_cell.angle_gamma   90.00
#
_symmetry.space_group_name_H-M   'P 1'
#
loop_
_entity.id
_entity.type
_entity.pdbx_description
1 polymer ?
#
loop_
_entity_poly.entity_id
_entity_poly.type
_entity_poly.pdbx_seq_one_letter_code
_entity_poly.pdbx_strand_id
1 'polypeptide(L)'
;MREVVVEEKKWWGTLRQVSHVPESYAELDACRFLAWVEWVLSPSAERGVRFLSDFLGIKRRFLLWMDDFQRYKLGELASFLPEMDAGTERFIIPSFPGPGMFEFSPRLHAPGDRLSGVCLQQFMTVDSYYSYYVVTQREEFLNLLVAALYLLPGECYVPHGGRGKPLDLQGRSAYVGTLPYASRYAVFVNWSLVKSWLGHLFPSMFPRGEAEGKPKPVDWLSLFDAFVGEHVAEMGAYQSMACMDAFRVIDRKIKEGRK
;
A
#
# COMPACT_ATOMS: atom_id res chain seq x y z
N MET A 1 -11.93 -16.14 -2.16
CA MET A 1 -13.20 -15.43 -1.75
C MET A 1 -14.19 -16.42 -1.19
N ARG A 2 -14.73 -16.15 -0.05
CA ARG A 2 -15.72 -16.97 0.67
C ARG A 2 -17.14 -16.51 0.38
N GLU A 3 -18.05 -17.43 0.05
CA GLU A 3 -19.46 -17.11 -0.09
C GLU A 3 -20.11 -16.97 1.29
N VAL A 4 -20.80 -15.86 1.51
CA VAL A 4 -21.58 -15.57 2.70
C VAL A 4 -23.03 -15.33 2.31
N VAL A 5 -23.94 -16.09 2.92
CA VAL A 5 -25.36 -15.97 2.69
C VAL A 5 -26.02 -15.38 3.93
N VAL A 6 -26.70 -14.28 3.76
CA VAL A 6 -27.50 -13.63 4.81
C VAL A 6 -28.97 -13.77 4.45
N GLU A 7 -29.77 -14.30 5.39
CA GLU A 7 -31.19 -14.50 5.21
C GLU A 7 -31.98 -13.75 6.30
N GLU A 8 -32.95 -12.98 5.89
CA GLU A 8 -33.90 -12.30 6.78
C GLU A 8 -35.30 -12.91 6.55
N LYS A 9 -35.82 -13.62 7.55
CA LYS A 9 -37.20 -14.13 7.50
C LYS A 9 -38.17 -13.01 7.84
N LYS A 10 -39.12 -12.74 6.93
CA LYS A 10 -40.23 -11.81 7.12
C LYS A 10 -41.55 -12.56 7.00
N TRP A 11 -42.62 -11.96 7.51
CA TRP A 11 -43.96 -12.57 7.45
C TRP A 11 -44.47 -12.83 6.01
N TRP A 12 -43.88 -12.12 5.00
CA TRP A 12 -44.24 -12.32 3.57
C TRP A 12 -43.22 -13.15 2.78
N GLY A 13 -42.17 -13.66 3.42
CA GLY A 13 -41.13 -14.46 2.77
C GLY A 13 -39.74 -14.27 3.35
N THR A 14 -38.75 -14.91 2.74
CA THR A 14 -37.33 -14.80 3.14
C THR A 14 -36.59 -13.91 2.16
N LEU A 15 -35.97 -12.84 2.66
CA LEU A 15 -35.01 -12.06 1.91
C LEU A 15 -33.64 -12.70 2.03
N ARG A 16 -33.04 -13.04 0.90
CA ARG A 16 -31.71 -13.66 0.83
C ARG A 16 -30.75 -12.74 0.10
N GLN A 17 -29.56 -12.55 0.67
CA GLN A 17 -28.45 -11.86 0.01
C GLN A 17 -27.22 -12.76 0.04
N VAL A 18 -26.62 -12.98 -1.13
CA VAL A 18 -25.35 -13.70 -1.29
C VAL A 18 -24.25 -12.68 -1.53
N SER A 19 -23.13 -12.83 -0.87
CA SER A 19 -21.96 -12.00 -1.04
C SER A 19 -20.69 -12.83 -1.08
N HIS A 20 -19.68 -12.32 -1.80
CA HIS A 20 -18.36 -12.93 -1.89
C HIS A 20 -17.37 -12.07 -1.09
N VAL A 21 -16.86 -12.61 -0.01
CA VAL A 21 -16.00 -11.91 0.93
C VAL A 21 -14.54 -12.32 0.70
N PRO A 22 -13.58 -11.36 0.64
CA PRO A 22 -12.18 -11.67 0.50
C PRO A 22 -11.63 -12.37 1.75
N GLU A 23 -10.72 -13.33 1.56
CA GLU A 23 -10.04 -14.06 2.64
C GLU A 23 -8.55 -13.68 2.73
N SER A 24 -8.08 -12.82 1.83
CA SER A 24 -6.68 -12.38 1.79
C SER A 24 -6.55 -10.99 1.15
N TYR A 25 -5.40 -10.37 1.36
CA TYR A 25 -5.07 -9.10 0.69
C TYR A 25 -5.03 -9.20 -0.84
N ALA A 26 -4.75 -10.38 -1.40
CA ALA A 26 -4.75 -10.60 -2.85
C ALA A 26 -6.16 -10.47 -3.47
N GLU A 27 -7.19 -10.73 -2.69
CA GLU A 27 -8.59 -10.67 -3.12
C GLU A 27 -9.27 -9.34 -2.78
N LEU A 28 -8.60 -8.48 -1.99
CA LEU A 28 -9.16 -7.25 -1.47
C LEU A 28 -9.20 -6.17 -2.56
N ASP A 29 -10.34 -5.53 -2.74
CA ASP A 29 -10.49 -4.37 -3.62
C ASP A 29 -10.27 -3.04 -2.87
N ALA A 30 -10.08 -1.95 -3.63
CA ALA A 30 -9.79 -0.64 -3.08
C ALA A 30 -10.90 -0.10 -2.16
N CYS A 31 -12.18 -0.37 -2.48
CA CYS A 31 -13.29 0.16 -1.70
C CYS A 31 -13.33 -0.49 -0.31
N ARG A 32 -13.19 -1.82 -0.26
CA ARG A 32 -13.15 -2.57 0.99
C ARG A 32 -11.95 -2.23 1.85
N PHE A 33 -10.79 -2.05 1.20
CA PHE A 33 -9.57 -1.66 1.89
C PHE A 33 -9.68 -0.25 2.49
N LEU A 34 -10.21 0.71 1.76
CA LEU A 34 -10.45 2.06 2.26
C LEU A 34 -11.46 2.08 3.40
N ALA A 35 -12.55 1.32 3.30
CA ALA A 35 -13.55 1.21 4.36
C ALA A 35 -12.94 0.68 5.67
N TRP A 36 -12.04 -0.30 5.56
CA TRP A 36 -11.29 -0.80 6.72
C TRP A 36 -10.37 0.27 7.31
N VAL A 37 -9.59 0.96 6.48
CA VAL A 37 -8.68 2.03 6.95
C VAL A 37 -9.46 3.17 7.60
N GLU A 38 -10.59 3.61 7.03
CA GLU A 38 -11.46 4.62 7.62
C GLU A 38 -11.98 4.21 9.00
N TRP A 39 -12.35 2.94 9.15
CA TRP A 39 -12.79 2.41 10.44
C TRP A 39 -11.66 2.37 11.46
N VAL A 40 -10.46 1.91 11.08
CA VAL A 40 -9.28 1.85 11.96
C VAL A 40 -8.88 3.25 12.46
N LEU A 41 -8.88 4.24 11.56
CA LEU A 41 -8.51 5.62 11.90
C LEU A 41 -9.51 6.31 12.84
N SER A 42 -10.75 5.89 12.84
CA SER A 42 -11.80 6.51 13.64
C SER A 42 -12.86 5.47 14.04
N PRO A 43 -12.56 4.56 14.95
CA PRO A 43 -13.49 3.50 15.35
C PRO A 43 -14.72 4.08 16.04
N SER A 44 -15.90 3.68 15.54
CA SER A 44 -17.20 3.95 16.18
C SER A 44 -18.17 2.84 15.79
N ALA A 45 -19.22 2.64 16.55
CA ALA A 45 -20.24 1.61 16.25
C ALA A 45 -20.87 1.82 14.88
N GLU A 46 -21.18 3.07 14.52
CA GLU A 46 -21.74 3.40 13.21
C GLU A 46 -20.78 3.11 12.06
N ARG A 47 -19.50 3.50 12.22
CA ARG A 47 -18.45 3.19 11.23
C ARG A 47 -18.15 1.70 11.14
N GLY A 48 -18.25 0.96 12.27
CA GLY A 48 -18.13 -0.49 12.27
C GLY A 48 -19.22 -1.17 11.44
N VAL A 49 -20.48 -0.73 11.57
CA VAL A 49 -21.58 -1.24 10.72
C VAL A 49 -21.37 -0.85 9.25
N ARG A 50 -20.88 0.37 8.97
CA ARG A 50 -20.55 0.80 7.61
C ARG A 50 -19.42 -0.04 7.04
N PHE A 51 -18.33 -0.20 7.80
CA PHE A 51 -17.20 -1.08 7.40
C PHE A 51 -17.69 -2.49 7.07
N LEU A 52 -18.46 -3.12 7.95
CA LEU A 52 -19.00 -4.47 7.69
C LEU A 52 -19.89 -4.50 6.44
N SER A 53 -20.72 -3.48 6.24
CA SER A 53 -21.55 -3.36 5.04
C SER A 53 -20.71 -3.32 3.76
N ASP A 54 -19.70 -2.46 3.73
CA ASP A 54 -18.85 -2.24 2.56
C ASP A 54 -17.91 -3.45 2.34
N PHE A 55 -17.31 -3.98 3.43
CA PHE A 55 -16.41 -5.12 3.38
C PHE A 55 -17.11 -6.41 2.94
N LEU A 56 -18.27 -6.69 3.52
CA LEU A 56 -19.02 -7.91 3.21
C LEU A 56 -19.87 -7.75 1.94
N GLY A 57 -20.06 -6.54 1.43
CA GLY A 57 -21.01 -6.27 0.34
C GLY A 57 -22.46 -6.52 0.72
N ILE A 58 -22.80 -6.47 2.01
CA ILE A 58 -24.14 -6.71 2.56
C ILE A 58 -24.81 -5.37 2.82
N LYS A 59 -26.08 -5.25 2.40
CA LYS A 59 -26.84 -4.01 2.63
C LYS A 59 -26.91 -3.70 4.12
N ARG A 60 -26.61 -2.45 4.49
CA ARG A 60 -26.58 -1.97 5.89
C ARG A 60 -27.83 -2.33 6.69
N ARG A 61 -29.01 -2.35 6.05
CA ARG A 61 -30.28 -2.73 6.72
C ARG A 61 -30.22 -4.14 7.33
N PHE A 62 -29.56 -5.12 6.67
CA PHE A 62 -29.43 -6.47 7.24
C PHE A 62 -28.57 -6.47 8.50
N LEU A 63 -27.46 -5.71 8.48
CA LEU A 63 -26.58 -5.60 9.65
C LEU A 63 -27.25 -4.90 10.84
N LEU A 64 -28.13 -3.94 10.59
CA LEU A 64 -28.86 -3.25 11.65
C LEU A 64 -29.92 -4.13 12.34
N TRP A 65 -30.39 -5.18 11.65
CA TRP A 65 -31.34 -6.16 12.22
C TRP A 65 -30.66 -7.31 12.97
N MET A 66 -29.36 -7.47 12.79
CA MET A 66 -28.56 -8.47 13.48
C MET A 66 -28.27 -8.04 14.91
N ASP A 67 -28.19 -9.00 15.82
CA ASP A 67 -27.66 -8.78 17.17
C ASP A 67 -26.13 -8.57 17.15
N ASP A 68 -25.58 -8.18 18.28
CA ASP A 68 -24.14 -7.90 18.40
C ASP A 68 -23.28 -9.14 18.17
N PHE A 69 -23.77 -10.32 18.58
CA PHE A 69 -23.04 -11.58 18.38
C PHE A 69 -22.96 -11.94 16.90
N GLN A 70 -24.05 -11.80 16.16
CA GLN A 70 -24.07 -12.04 14.73
C GLN A 70 -23.13 -11.08 13.98
N ARG A 71 -23.15 -9.79 14.33
CA ARG A 71 -22.22 -8.79 13.78
C ARG A 71 -20.76 -9.10 14.10
N TYR A 72 -20.49 -9.54 15.35
CA TYR A 72 -19.16 -9.98 15.77
C TYR A 72 -18.67 -11.17 14.92
N LYS A 73 -19.50 -12.18 14.72
CA LYS A 73 -19.18 -13.34 13.88
C LYS A 73 -18.91 -12.97 12.41
N LEU A 74 -19.63 -12.00 11.88
CA LEU A 74 -19.33 -11.47 10.55
C LEU A 74 -18.01 -10.68 10.52
N GLY A 75 -17.68 -9.99 11.61
CA GLY A 75 -16.40 -9.31 11.77
C GLY A 75 -15.18 -10.24 11.76
N GLU A 76 -15.34 -11.49 12.23
CA GLU A 76 -14.27 -12.49 12.17
C GLU A 76 -13.82 -12.80 10.72
N LEU A 77 -14.66 -12.56 9.72
CA LEU A 77 -14.29 -12.73 8.30
C LEU A 77 -13.25 -11.71 7.84
N ALA A 78 -13.09 -10.61 8.59
CA ALA A 78 -12.09 -9.58 8.33
C ALA A 78 -10.84 -9.73 9.22
N SER A 79 -10.69 -10.83 9.96
CA SER A 79 -9.61 -11.03 10.95
C SER A 79 -8.20 -10.99 10.34
N PHE A 80 -8.06 -11.29 9.06
CA PHE A 80 -6.76 -11.22 8.37
C PHE A 80 -6.26 -9.78 8.14
N LEU A 81 -7.14 -8.76 8.19
CA LEU A 81 -6.76 -7.37 7.90
C LEU A 81 -5.73 -6.77 8.89
N PRO A 82 -5.77 -7.05 10.21
CA PRO A 82 -4.69 -6.64 11.10
C PRO A 82 -3.40 -7.45 10.95
N GLU A 83 -3.46 -8.64 10.33
CA GLU A 83 -2.32 -9.53 10.14
C GLU A 83 -1.50 -9.12 8.91
N MET A 84 -0.59 -8.17 9.10
CA MET A 84 0.19 -7.59 7.99
C MET A 84 1.39 -8.46 7.57
N ASP A 85 1.66 -9.56 8.27
CA ASP A 85 2.86 -10.38 8.06
C ASP A 85 2.89 -11.09 6.70
N ALA A 86 1.73 -11.51 6.19
CA ALA A 86 1.65 -12.17 4.87
C ALA A 86 2.09 -11.25 3.73
N GLY A 87 1.87 -9.95 3.87
CA GLY A 87 2.17 -8.97 2.86
C GLY A 87 1.34 -9.13 1.57
N THR A 88 1.61 -8.29 0.59
CA THR A 88 1.04 -8.39 -0.75
C THR A 88 2.01 -7.83 -1.80
N GLU A 89 2.03 -8.45 -2.98
CA GLU A 89 2.84 -8.00 -4.11
C GLU A 89 2.19 -6.89 -4.95
N ARG A 90 0.93 -6.54 -4.62
CA ARG A 90 0.10 -5.62 -5.41
C ARG A 90 -0.27 -4.36 -4.64
N PHE A 91 -0.54 -3.29 -5.40
CA PHE A 91 -1.14 -2.08 -4.86
C PHE A 91 -2.66 -2.20 -4.92
N ILE A 92 -3.29 -2.33 -3.74
CA ILE A 92 -4.73 -2.51 -3.59
C ILE A 92 -5.49 -1.28 -4.08
N ILE A 93 -4.90 -0.08 -3.94
CA ILE A 93 -5.43 1.16 -4.50
C ILE A 93 -4.74 1.43 -5.83
N PRO A 94 -5.36 1.16 -6.98
CA PRO A 94 -4.67 1.24 -8.27
C PRO A 94 -4.48 2.66 -8.77
N SER A 95 -5.33 3.61 -8.36
CA SER A 95 -5.22 4.99 -8.84
C SER A 95 -6.00 5.98 -7.97
N PHE A 96 -5.58 7.24 -8.05
CA PHE A 96 -6.29 8.42 -7.53
C PHE A 96 -6.66 9.39 -8.66
N PRO A 97 -7.63 10.31 -8.44
CA PRO A 97 -7.77 11.46 -9.31
C PRO A 97 -6.44 12.21 -9.43
N GLY A 98 -6.08 12.68 -10.60
CA GLY A 98 -4.90 13.52 -10.80
C GLY A 98 -5.22 15.00 -10.55
N PRO A 99 -4.19 15.88 -10.53
CA PRO A 99 -4.41 17.31 -10.38
C PRO A 99 -5.17 17.86 -11.59
N GLY A 100 -6.28 18.55 -11.32
CA GLY A 100 -7.13 19.17 -12.34
C GLY A 100 -8.57 19.31 -11.84
N MET A 101 -9.31 20.27 -12.43
CA MET A 101 -10.70 20.55 -12.04
C MET A 101 -11.75 19.76 -12.86
N PHE A 102 -11.33 18.95 -13.82
CA PHE A 102 -12.24 18.27 -14.73
C PHE A 102 -12.25 16.76 -14.51
N GLU A 103 -13.39 16.11 -14.76
CA GLU A 103 -13.53 14.64 -14.69
C GLU A 103 -12.56 13.88 -15.60
N PHE A 104 -12.05 14.55 -16.65
CA PHE A 104 -11.08 14.00 -17.59
C PHE A 104 -9.60 14.25 -17.21
N SER A 105 -9.34 14.77 -16.00
CA SER A 105 -7.97 14.93 -15.53
C SER A 105 -7.25 13.58 -15.47
N PRO A 106 -6.00 13.50 -15.94
CA PRO A 106 -5.26 12.23 -15.93
C PRO A 106 -5.11 11.73 -14.49
N ARG A 107 -5.31 10.44 -14.29
CA ARG A 107 -5.22 9.82 -12.96
C ARG A 107 -3.77 9.54 -12.56
N LEU A 108 -3.52 9.62 -11.27
CA LEU A 108 -2.30 9.11 -10.66
C LEU A 108 -2.42 7.59 -10.54
N HIS A 109 -1.47 6.86 -11.06
CA HIS A 109 -1.46 5.39 -11.05
C HIS A 109 -0.41 4.86 -10.09
N ALA A 110 -0.77 3.82 -9.35
CA ALA A 110 0.16 3.02 -8.59
C ALA A 110 1.14 2.30 -9.52
N PRO A 111 2.30 1.88 -9.01
CA PRO A 111 3.15 0.91 -9.70
C PRO A 111 2.39 -0.38 -10.04
N GLY A 112 2.86 -1.09 -11.05
CA GLY A 112 2.35 -2.43 -11.33
C GLY A 112 2.72 -3.42 -10.23
N ASP A 113 2.04 -4.57 -10.24
CA ASP A 113 2.31 -5.66 -9.31
C ASP A 113 3.80 -6.02 -9.29
N ARG A 114 4.30 -6.46 -8.14
CA ARG A 114 5.73 -6.76 -7.91
C ARG A 114 6.65 -5.57 -8.17
N LEU A 115 6.18 -4.36 -7.88
CA LEU A 115 6.92 -3.12 -8.12
C LEU A 115 7.32 -2.93 -9.59
N SER A 116 6.52 -3.46 -10.53
CA SER A 116 6.76 -3.28 -11.96
C SER A 116 6.73 -1.79 -12.32
N GLY A 117 7.76 -1.33 -13.02
CA GLY A 117 7.93 0.07 -13.38
C GLY A 117 8.58 0.95 -12.32
N VAL A 118 8.90 0.42 -11.13
CA VAL A 118 9.63 1.14 -10.08
C VAL A 118 11.13 0.97 -10.27
N CYS A 119 11.86 2.08 -10.38
CA CYS A 119 13.33 2.05 -10.37
C CYS A 119 13.89 2.07 -8.94
N LEU A 120 15.15 1.68 -8.77
CA LEU A 120 15.80 1.61 -7.47
C LEU A 120 15.76 2.97 -6.74
N GLN A 121 16.04 4.07 -7.42
CA GLN A 121 16.00 5.41 -6.82
C GLN A 121 14.60 5.77 -6.33
N GLN A 122 13.55 5.48 -7.11
CA GLN A 122 12.17 5.70 -6.68
C GLN A 122 11.86 4.90 -5.41
N PHE A 123 12.22 3.61 -5.40
CA PHE A 123 12.01 2.76 -4.23
C PHE A 123 12.71 3.31 -2.99
N MET A 124 13.99 3.65 -3.08
CA MET A 124 14.76 4.22 -1.96
C MET A 124 14.12 5.49 -1.41
N THR A 125 13.65 6.37 -2.30
CA THR A 125 13.00 7.62 -1.91
C THR A 125 11.66 7.35 -1.21
N VAL A 126 10.82 6.49 -1.77
CA VAL A 126 9.52 6.11 -1.17
C VAL A 126 9.73 5.48 0.21
N ASP A 127 10.69 4.56 0.34
CA ASP A 127 10.98 3.89 1.60
C ASP A 127 11.59 4.82 2.65
N SER A 128 12.36 5.81 2.23
CA SER A 128 12.84 6.86 3.13
C SER A 128 11.68 7.69 3.68
N TYR A 129 10.73 8.13 2.84
CA TYR A 129 9.56 8.87 3.30
C TYR A 129 8.64 8.02 4.18
N TYR A 130 8.48 6.74 3.86
CA TYR A 130 7.80 5.78 4.73
C TYR A 130 8.43 5.75 6.12
N SER A 131 9.75 5.58 6.19
CA SER A 131 10.48 5.49 7.44
C SER A 131 10.43 6.80 8.25
N TYR A 132 10.53 7.96 7.58
CA TYR A 132 10.35 9.26 8.23
C TYR A 132 8.93 9.44 8.77
N TYR A 133 7.90 9.01 8.03
CA TYR A 133 6.53 9.06 8.51
C TYR A 133 6.31 8.15 9.72
N VAL A 134 6.83 6.93 9.73
CA VAL A 134 6.77 6.01 10.88
C VAL A 134 7.35 6.66 12.14
N VAL A 135 8.49 7.34 12.03
CA VAL A 135 9.19 7.94 13.17
C VAL A 135 8.55 9.25 13.63
N THR A 136 8.14 10.10 12.69
CA THR A 136 7.74 11.50 12.99
C THR A 136 6.24 11.72 13.03
N GLN A 137 5.46 10.86 12.37
CA GLN A 137 4.02 10.98 12.15
C GLN A 137 3.62 12.31 11.44
N ARG A 138 4.55 12.97 10.75
CA ARG A 138 4.28 14.23 10.04
C ARG A 138 3.68 13.94 8.68
N GLU A 139 2.50 14.51 8.43
CA GLU A 139 1.74 14.29 7.18
C GLU A 139 2.51 14.67 5.90
N GLU A 140 3.48 15.57 6.00
CA GLU A 140 4.31 15.95 4.86
C GLU A 140 5.05 14.74 4.27
N PHE A 141 5.57 13.83 5.11
CA PHE A 141 6.25 12.62 4.64
C PHE A 141 5.26 11.61 4.06
N LEU A 142 4.04 11.55 4.59
CA LEU A 142 2.97 10.76 3.99
C LEU A 142 2.60 11.27 2.59
N ASN A 143 2.50 12.60 2.43
CA ASN A 143 2.23 13.21 1.13
C ASN A 143 3.35 12.95 0.12
N LEU A 144 4.62 13.07 0.55
CA LEU A 144 5.79 12.80 -0.28
C LEU A 144 5.87 11.33 -0.68
N LEU A 145 5.55 10.40 0.23
CA LEU A 145 5.47 8.97 -0.06
C LEU A 145 4.48 8.68 -1.19
N VAL A 146 3.25 9.18 -1.06
CA VAL A 146 2.20 8.99 -2.08
C VAL A 146 2.59 9.66 -3.40
N ALA A 147 3.13 10.89 -3.34
CA ALA A 147 3.55 11.65 -4.51
C ALA A 147 4.69 10.97 -5.29
N ALA A 148 5.65 10.35 -4.59
CA ALA A 148 6.76 9.65 -5.21
C ALA A 148 6.35 8.27 -5.77
N LEU A 149 5.32 7.66 -5.19
CA LEU A 149 4.87 6.33 -5.56
C LEU A 149 3.89 6.34 -6.74
N TYR A 150 2.94 7.30 -6.76
CA TYR A 150 1.87 7.37 -7.76
C TYR A 150 2.21 8.40 -8.85
N LEU A 151 2.32 7.93 -10.09
CA LEU A 151 2.74 8.72 -11.23
C LEU A 151 1.60 8.98 -12.21
N LEU A 152 1.68 10.09 -12.95
CA LEU A 152 0.83 10.32 -14.11
C LEU A 152 1.30 9.49 -15.30
N PRO A 153 0.40 9.18 -16.26
CA PRO A 153 0.81 8.53 -17.50
C PRO A 153 1.94 9.30 -18.21
N GLY A 154 3.00 8.58 -18.56
CA GLY A 154 4.17 9.15 -19.22
C GLY A 154 5.17 9.86 -18.31
N GLU A 155 4.90 9.96 -17.00
CA GLU A 155 5.90 10.38 -16.03
C GLU A 155 6.86 9.24 -15.67
N CYS A 156 8.07 9.61 -15.30
CA CYS A 156 9.06 8.69 -14.75
C CYS A 156 9.80 9.36 -13.60
N TYR A 157 10.18 8.56 -12.62
CA TYR A 157 10.93 9.07 -11.47
C TYR A 157 12.33 9.52 -11.87
N VAL A 158 13.00 8.72 -12.68
CA VAL A 158 14.30 9.04 -13.28
C VAL A 158 14.15 9.00 -14.79
N PRO A 159 14.31 10.13 -15.50
CA PRO A 159 14.31 10.14 -16.96
C PRO A 159 15.46 9.29 -17.49
N HIS A 160 15.15 8.21 -18.21
CA HIS A 160 16.16 7.34 -18.83
C HIS A 160 16.23 7.61 -20.33
N GLY A 161 17.42 7.93 -20.84
CA GLY A 161 17.64 8.19 -22.26
C GLY A 161 16.83 9.37 -22.83
N GLY A 162 16.51 10.39 -22.00
CA GLY A 162 15.70 11.55 -22.39
C GLY A 162 14.21 11.25 -22.62
N ARG A 163 13.74 10.07 -22.23
CA ARG A 163 12.33 9.69 -22.34
C ARG A 163 11.60 9.88 -21.00
N GLY A 164 10.37 10.35 -21.09
CA GLY A 164 9.49 10.58 -19.95
C GLY A 164 9.60 12.00 -19.37
N LYS A 165 8.54 12.44 -18.74
CA LYS A 165 8.46 13.74 -18.06
C LYS A 165 8.98 13.56 -16.62
N PRO A 166 9.95 14.35 -16.16
CA PRO A 166 10.43 14.28 -14.79
C PRO A 166 9.31 14.62 -13.80
N LEU A 167 9.31 13.94 -12.67
CA LEU A 167 8.34 14.16 -11.59
C LEU A 167 8.61 15.50 -10.89
N ASP A 168 7.62 16.39 -10.86
CA ASP A 168 7.56 17.51 -9.91
C ASP A 168 7.06 17.00 -8.55
N LEU A 169 7.98 16.55 -7.71
CA LEU A 169 7.64 15.94 -6.43
C LEU A 169 7.00 16.94 -5.46
N GLN A 170 7.45 18.21 -5.45
CA GLN A 170 6.92 19.22 -4.53
C GLN A 170 5.49 19.64 -4.90
N GLY A 171 5.25 19.99 -6.15
CA GLY A 171 3.90 20.31 -6.63
C GLY A 171 2.95 19.13 -6.49
N ARG A 172 3.44 17.90 -6.73
CA ARG A 172 2.66 16.68 -6.53
C ARG A 172 2.32 16.45 -5.06
N SER A 173 3.26 16.61 -4.15
CA SER A 173 3.05 16.47 -2.70
C SER A 173 2.01 17.46 -2.19
N ALA A 174 2.03 18.69 -2.64
CA ALA A 174 1.02 19.70 -2.30
C ALA A 174 -0.37 19.27 -2.76
N TYR A 175 -0.52 18.75 -3.99
CA TYR A 175 -1.77 18.21 -4.48
C TYR A 175 -2.23 16.99 -3.67
N VAL A 176 -1.35 16.04 -3.42
CA VAL A 176 -1.65 14.85 -2.61
C VAL A 176 -2.16 15.24 -1.22
N GLY A 177 -1.63 16.30 -0.64
CA GLY A 177 -2.10 16.84 0.65
C GLY A 177 -3.59 17.25 0.66
N THR A 178 -4.20 17.49 -0.50
CA THR A 178 -5.64 17.79 -0.63
C THR A 178 -6.53 16.54 -0.64
N LEU A 179 -5.94 15.35 -0.86
CA LEU A 179 -6.69 14.10 -0.83
C LEU A 179 -7.12 13.74 0.61
N PRO A 180 -8.21 12.99 0.79
CA PRO A 180 -8.64 12.53 2.12
C PRO A 180 -7.49 11.82 2.85
N TYR A 181 -7.33 12.10 4.15
CA TYR A 181 -6.26 11.49 4.96
C TYR A 181 -6.31 9.96 4.93
N ALA A 182 -7.52 9.38 5.04
CA ALA A 182 -7.69 7.93 4.98
C ALA A 182 -7.16 7.30 3.69
N SER A 183 -7.33 8.00 2.55
CA SER A 183 -6.81 7.54 1.26
C SER A 183 -5.28 7.54 1.22
N ARG A 184 -4.65 8.60 1.74
CA ARG A 184 -3.18 8.70 1.85
C ARG A 184 -2.63 7.66 2.82
N TYR A 185 -3.29 7.51 3.97
CA TYR A 185 -2.91 6.51 4.98
C TYR A 185 -3.07 5.07 4.47
N ALA A 186 -4.09 4.81 3.64
CA ALA A 186 -4.25 3.51 3.01
C ALA A 186 -3.08 3.15 2.08
N VAL A 187 -2.48 4.14 1.38
CA VAL A 187 -1.24 3.91 0.62
C VAL A 187 -0.07 3.55 1.53
N PHE A 188 0.06 4.22 2.67
CA PHE A 188 1.09 3.90 3.67
C PHE A 188 0.94 2.47 4.20
N VAL A 189 -0.29 2.05 4.53
CA VAL A 189 -0.58 0.67 4.96
C VAL A 189 -0.27 -0.32 3.83
N ASN A 190 -0.67 -0.03 2.60
CA ASN A 190 -0.36 -0.89 1.45
C ASN A 190 1.16 -1.01 1.21
N TRP A 191 1.92 0.09 1.37
CA TRP A 191 3.38 0.04 1.29
C TRP A 191 3.98 -0.85 2.38
N SER A 192 3.45 -0.81 3.61
CA SER A 192 3.86 -1.72 4.70
C SER A 192 3.65 -3.19 4.31
N LEU A 193 2.52 -3.51 3.68
CA LEU A 193 2.24 -4.85 3.17
C LEU A 193 3.21 -5.26 2.05
N VAL A 194 3.54 -4.36 1.13
CA VAL A 194 4.54 -4.59 0.08
C VAL A 194 5.92 -4.84 0.70
N LYS A 195 6.30 -4.07 1.74
CA LYS A 195 7.56 -4.30 2.48
C LYS A 195 7.57 -5.66 3.17
N SER A 196 6.47 -6.08 3.79
CA SER A 196 6.36 -7.41 4.38
C SER A 196 6.58 -8.50 3.32
N TRP A 197 5.94 -8.39 2.16
CA TRP A 197 6.16 -9.30 1.03
C TRP A 197 7.63 -9.31 0.57
N LEU A 198 8.29 -8.13 0.46
CA LEU A 198 9.72 -8.06 0.12
C LEU A 198 10.59 -8.75 1.18
N GLY A 199 10.23 -8.67 2.45
CA GLY A 199 10.93 -9.37 3.52
C GLY A 199 10.86 -10.89 3.42
N HIS A 200 9.82 -11.45 2.78
CA HIS A 200 9.77 -12.87 2.44
C HIS A 200 10.69 -13.22 1.27
N LEU A 201 10.75 -12.37 0.24
CA LEU A 201 11.56 -12.61 -0.94
C LEU A 201 13.06 -12.38 -0.70
N PHE A 202 13.40 -11.34 0.05
CA PHE A 202 14.78 -10.87 0.26
C PHE A 202 15.08 -10.71 1.76
N PRO A 203 15.07 -11.80 2.54
CA PRO A 203 15.24 -11.73 4.00
C PRO A 203 16.62 -11.20 4.43
N SER A 204 17.63 -11.24 3.57
CA SER A 204 18.95 -10.67 3.86
C SER A 204 18.96 -9.15 3.80
N MET A 205 18.13 -8.55 2.94
CA MET A 205 18.00 -7.09 2.80
C MET A 205 16.95 -6.50 3.75
N PHE A 206 15.85 -7.22 3.95
CA PHE A 206 14.71 -6.81 4.78
C PHE A 206 14.57 -7.80 5.93
N PRO A 207 15.50 -7.78 6.91
CA PRO A 207 15.45 -8.73 8.01
C PRO A 207 14.16 -8.53 8.81
N ARG A 208 13.47 -9.64 9.06
CA ARG A 208 12.38 -9.71 10.01
C ARG A 208 13.01 -9.92 11.37
N GLY A 209 12.95 -8.99 12.21
CA GLY A 209 13.39 -9.10 13.58
C GLY A 209 12.59 -8.15 14.43
N GLU A 210 12.21 -8.61 15.60
CA GLU A 210 11.89 -7.74 16.71
C GLU A 210 13.15 -6.95 17.04
N ALA A 211 13.38 -5.85 16.32
CA ALA A 211 14.37 -4.90 16.75
C ALA A 211 13.87 -4.35 18.09
N GLU A 212 14.44 -4.81 19.19
CA GLU A 212 14.27 -4.18 20.49
C GLU A 212 14.66 -2.71 20.33
N GLY A 213 13.67 -1.83 20.11
CA GLY A 213 13.89 -0.41 19.95
C GLY A 213 12.99 0.25 18.92
N LYS A 214 13.08 1.57 18.84
CA LYS A 214 12.35 2.34 17.84
C LYS A 214 12.84 1.96 16.43
N PRO A 215 11.92 1.79 15.46
CA PRO A 215 12.32 1.51 14.09
C PRO A 215 13.27 2.61 13.59
N LYS A 216 14.47 2.21 13.17
CA LYS A 216 15.43 3.14 12.57
C LYS A 216 15.18 3.20 11.08
N PRO A 217 15.18 4.42 10.48
CA PRO A 217 15.16 4.56 9.03
C PRO A 217 16.30 3.74 8.40
N VAL A 218 16.01 3.05 7.30
CA VAL A 218 17.05 2.37 6.52
C VAL A 218 17.93 3.46 5.89
N ASP A 219 19.23 3.38 6.09
CA ASP A 219 20.19 4.25 5.42
C ASP A 219 20.42 3.76 3.99
N TRP A 220 19.48 4.12 3.12
CA TRP A 220 19.55 3.76 1.71
C TRP A 220 20.75 4.35 1.00
N LEU A 221 21.26 5.50 1.44
CA LEU A 221 22.42 6.13 0.84
C LEU A 221 23.67 5.27 1.05
N SER A 222 23.95 4.90 2.29
CA SER A 222 25.10 4.02 2.59
C SER A 222 24.96 2.64 1.94
N LEU A 223 23.74 2.09 1.86
CA LEU A 223 23.51 0.82 1.19
C LEU A 223 23.74 0.94 -0.33
N PHE A 224 23.31 2.04 -0.94
CA PHE A 224 23.49 2.31 -2.35
C PHE A 224 24.96 2.54 -2.69
N ASP A 225 25.67 3.31 -1.88
CA ASP A 225 27.12 3.56 -2.04
C ASP A 225 27.90 2.24 -1.95
N ALA A 226 27.57 1.38 -0.99
CA ALA A 226 28.16 0.05 -0.88
C ALA A 226 27.81 -0.87 -2.08
N PHE A 227 26.64 -0.69 -2.67
CA PHE A 227 26.20 -1.43 -3.86
C PHE A 227 26.92 -0.99 -5.12
N VAL A 228 27.07 0.32 -5.33
CA VAL A 228 27.78 0.92 -6.47
C VAL A 228 29.30 0.66 -6.34
N GLY A 229 29.84 0.78 -5.13
CA GLY A 229 31.28 0.60 -4.85
C GLY A 229 32.14 1.55 -5.70
N GLU A 230 33.14 0.99 -6.41
CA GLU A 230 34.05 1.78 -7.24
C GLU A 230 33.44 2.22 -8.60
N HIS A 231 32.24 1.73 -8.95
CA HIS A 231 31.59 1.99 -10.25
C HIS A 231 30.78 3.31 -10.28
N VAL A 232 31.36 4.39 -9.73
CA VAL A 232 30.69 5.70 -9.61
C VAL A 232 30.21 6.25 -10.96
N ALA A 233 30.94 5.96 -12.04
CA ALA A 233 30.55 6.38 -13.40
C ALA A 233 29.22 5.76 -13.88
N GLU A 234 28.81 4.64 -13.30
CA GLU A 234 27.58 3.92 -13.65
C GLU A 234 26.42 4.21 -12.69
N MET A 235 26.60 5.14 -11.74
CA MET A 235 25.61 5.47 -10.70
C MET A 235 24.21 5.70 -11.28
N GLY A 236 24.10 6.47 -12.37
CA GLY A 236 22.83 6.72 -13.04
C GLY A 236 22.15 5.47 -13.60
N ALA A 237 22.94 4.50 -14.08
CA ALA A 237 22.43 3.21 -14.54
C ALA A 237 21.86 2.40 -13.38
N TYR A 238 22.55 2.36 -12.24
CA TYR A 238 22.05 1.71 -11.03
C TYR A 238 20.80 2.37 -10.47
N GLN A 239 20.72 3.70 -10.46
CA GLN A 239 19.55 4.45 -10.01
C GLN A 239 18.30 4.15 -10.84
N SER A 240 18.48 4.03 -12.16
CA SER A 240 17.39 3.75 -13.10
C SER A 240 17.08 2.26 -13.28
N MET A 241 17.88 1.37 -12.68
CA MET A 241 17.64 -0.07 -12.72
C MET A 241 16.29 -0.42 -12.10
N ALA A 242 15.58 -1.41 -12.67
CA ALA A 242 14.37 -1.96 -12.05
C ALA A 242 14.68 -2.43 -10.62
N CYS A 243 13.91 -1.97 -9.63
CA CYS A 243 14.23 -2.22 -8.22
C CYS A 243 14.32 -3.71 -7.87
N MET A 244 13.48 -4.56 -8.47
CA MET A 244 13.52 -6.02 -8.23
C MET A 244 14.81 -6.68 -8.75
N ASP A 245 15.38 -6.17 -9.83
CA ASP A 245 16.66 -6.67 -10.35
C ASP A 245 17.82 -6.20 -9.46
N ALA A 246 17.79 -4.94 -9.02
CA ALA A 246 18.73 -4.43 -8.04
C ALA A 246 18.71 -5.27 -6.75
N PHE A 247 17.53 -5.58 -6.22
CA PHE A 247 17.38 -6.39 -5.00
C PHE A 247 17.98 -7.79 -5.15
N ARG A 248 17.78 -8.46 -6.29
CA ARG A 248 18.41 -9.76 -6.54
C ARG A 248 19.93 -9.70 -6.48
N VAL A 249 20.52 -8.64 -7.04
CA VAL A 249 21.97 -8.45 -7.02
C VAL A 249 22.47 -8.12 -5.63
N ILE A 250 21.81 -7.19 -4.93
CA ILE A 250 22.19 -6.79 -3.58
C ILE A 250 22.05 -7.96 -2.59
N ASP A 251 20.93 -8.68 -2.61
CA ASP A 251 20.70 -9.83 -1.73
C ASP A 251 21.75 -10.93 -1.93
N ARG A 252 22.16 -11.18 -3.18
CA ARG A 252 23.26 -12.09 -3.50
C ARG A 252 24.60 -11.61 -2.92
N LYS A 253 24.96 -10.33 -3.13
CA LYS A 253 26.20 -9.75 -2.57
C LYS A 253 26.24 -9.84 -1.03
N ILE A 254 25.11 -9.56 -0.36
CA ILE A 254 25.03 -9.69 1.10
C ILE A 254 25.25 -11.13 1.56
N LYS A 255 24.68 -12.11 0.85
CA LYS A 255 24.85 -13.53 1.16
C LYS A 255 26.30 -14.00 0.92
N GLU A 256 26.97 -13.51 -0.12
CA GLU A 256 28.37 -13.81 -0.42
C GLU A 256 29.32 -13.18 0.62
N GLY A 257 29.07 -11.95 1.04
CA GLY A 257 29.89 -11.26 2.06
C GLY A 257 29.72 -11.78 3.49
N ARG A 258 28.71 -12.64 3.75
CA ARG A 258 28.49 -13.30 5.05
C ARG A 258 29.17 -14.67 5.16
N LYS A 259 29.76 -15.18 4.09
CA LYS A 259 30.56 -16.42 4.05
C LYS A 259 32.02 -16.11 4.34
#